data_6084655be1cb3415e39cc5291b15ade3
#
_entry.id   6084655be1cb3415e39cc5291b15ade3
#
_cell.length_a   1.000
_cell.length_b   1.000
_cell.length_c   1.000
_cell.angle_alpha   90.00
_cell.angle_beta   90.00
_cell.angle_gamma   90.00
#
_symmetry.space_group_name_H-M   'P 1'
#
loop_
_entity.id
_entity.type
_entity.pdbx_description
1 polymer ?
#
loop_
_entity_poly.entity_id
_entity_poly.type
_entity_poly.pdbx_seq_one_letter_code
_entity_poly.pdbx_strand_id
1 'polypeptide(L)'
;SVNVQGKYVTEGFGGLEDGVAQRAQDNYKSYSVTTNFELGKFFPDKAKVSIPLYYSVTKEETRPKYNPLDTDMLLDDALDAMEKHEKDSIESIAVTKTTNTNFSLSNMKVGIATKKHPMPYDPANFSFSYSHSHRHTSGETTIYENEDNWRGSINYSYTPVYKAFEPFKKIKSRSKWYDILKRFGLNWLPQNITFNTEMLRNYYELQERDMESLENSELPLTFSEQFLWNREFSIRWDLTKNLHMSFNSATHAEIEEPYTPVNKDLYPDQYTAWKDSVWTSIKHFGRPLDYNQNFTASYQVPINLIPVFDWITADANYNA
;
A
#
# COMPACT_ATOMS: atom_id res chain seq x y z
N SER A 1 11.62 -2.11 -18.58
CA SER A 1 12.20 -3.47 -18.57
C SER A 1 11.12 -4.51 -18.54
N VAL A 2 11.35 -5.64 -19.17
CA VAL A 2 10.49 -6.83 -19.11
C VAL A 2 11.37 -7.99 -18.61
N ASN A 3 10.89 -8.72 -17.62
CA ASN A 3 11.56 -9.89 -17.08
C ASN A 3 10.60 -11.08 -17.15
N VAL A 4 11.07 -12.20 -17.67
CA VAL A 4 10.32 -13.45 -17.78
C VAL A 4 11.09 -14.54 -17.04
N GLN A 5 10.42 -15.23 -16.14
CA GLN A 5 10.99 -16.32 -15.36
C GLN A 5 10.09 -17.56 -15.47
N GLY A 6 10.71 -18.72 -15.55
CA GLY A 6 10.04 -20.00 -15.52
C GLY A 6 10.73 -20.94 -14.54
N LYS A 7 9.96 -21.74 -13.83
CA LYS A 7 10.42 -22.83 -12.97
C LYS A 7 9.62 -24.08 -13.25
N TYR A 8 10.30 -25.19 -13.36
CA TYR A 8 9.69 -26.50 -13.52
C TYR A 8 10.37 -27.48 -12.55
N VAL A 9 9.58 -28.19 -11.77
CA VAL A 9 10.03 -29.24 -10.85
C VAL A 9 9.23 -30.51 -11.19
N THR A 10 9.91 -31.58 -11.50
CA THR A 10 9.27 -32.89 -11.80
C THR A 10 9.05 -33.67 -10.52
N GLU A 11 8.07 -34.56 -10.56
CA GLU A 11 7.94 -35.61 -9.56
C GLU A 11 9.26 -36.40 -9.39
N GLY A 12 9.54 -36.89 -8.20
CA GLY A 12 10.79 -37.56 -7.86
C GLY A 12 11.99 -36.64 -7.66
N PHE A 13 11.82 -35.31 -7.81
CA PHE A 13 12.87 -34.35 -7.51
C PHE A 13 13.14 -34.31 -6.00
N GLY A 14 14.42 -34.41 -5.61
CA GLY A 14 14.86 -34.38 -4.22
C GLY A 14 16.38 -34.43 -4.12
N GLY A 15 16.91 -34.29 -2.91
CA GLY A 15 18.33 -34.43 -2.64
C GLY A 15 18.84 -35.89 -2.86
N LEU A 16 20.14 -36.03 -3.01
CA LEU A 16 20.76 -37.36 -3.17
C LEU A 16 20.54 -38.25 -1.92
N GLU A 17 20.35 -37.65 -0.76
CA GLU A 17 20.15 -38.38 0.50
C GLU A 17 18.66 -38.57 0.85
N ASP A 18 17.75 -37.97 0.06
CA ASP A 18 16.32 -38.08 0.30
C ASP A 18 15.78 -39.44 -0.09
N GLY A 19 15.07 -40.10 0.82
CA GLY A 19 14.32 -41.32 0.53
C GLY A 19 13.22 -41.07 -0.50
N VAL A 20 12.80 -42.11 -1.23
CA VAL A 20 11.78 -42.00 -2.28
C VAL A 20 10.48 -41.36 -1.78
N ALA A 21 10.09 -41.62 -0.55
CA ALA A 21 8.89 -41.05 0.07
C ALA A 21 9.03 -39.58 0.44
N GLN A 22 10.26 -39.05 0.49
CA GLN A 22 10.54 -37.62 0.82
C GLN A 22 10.71 -36.75 -0.40
N ARG A 23 10.78 -37.36 -1.60
CA ARG A 23 10.88 -36.65 -2.87
C ARG A 23 9.54 -36.08 -3.29
N ALA A 24 9.58 -35.04 -4.12
CA ALA A 24 8.38 -34.41 -4.66
C ALA A 24 7.45 -35.46 -5.31
N GLN A 25 6.19 -35.46 -4.91
CA GLN A 25 5.16 -36.34 -5.49
C GLN A 25 4.38 -35.59 -6.59
N ASP A 26 4.64 -34.30 -6.78
CA ASP A 26 3.89 -33.45 -7.69
C ASP A 26 4.80 -32.87 -8.77
N ASN A 27 4.24 -32.62 -9.93
CA ASN A 27 4.85 -31.78 -10.96
C ASN A 27 4.45 -30.33 -10.72
N TYR A 28 5.43 -29.45 -10.50
CA TYR A 28 5.22 -28.02 -10.29
C TYR A 28 5.73 -27.22 -11.49
N LYS A 29 4.88 -26.33 -11.99
CA LYS A 29 5.23 -25.37 -13.03
C LYS A 29 4.91 -23.97 -12.53
N SER A 30 5.82 -23.03 -12.73
CA SER A 30 5.60 -21.64 -12.47
C SER A 30 6.19 -20.82 -13.59
N TYR A 31 5.46 -19.81 -14.03
CA TYR A 31 5.98 -18.79 -14.92
C TYR A 31 5.48 -17.42 -14.50
N SER A 32 6.39 -16.47 -14.54
CA SER A 32 6.09 -15.08 -14.21
C SER A 32 6.59 -14.14 -15.28
N VAL A 33 5.79 -13.14 -15.56
CA VAL A 33 6.14 -12.02 -16.42
C VAL A 33 6.02 -10.74 -15.60
N THR A 34 7.11 -10.01 -15.49
CA THR A 34 7.18 -8.74 -14.77
C THR A 34 7.60 -7.63 -15.72
N THR A 35 6.87 -6.54 -15.71
CA THR A 35 7.15 -5.37 -16.55
C THR A 35 7.25 -4.11 -15.70
N ASN A 36 8.26 -3.28 -16.03
CA ASN A 36 8.46 -1.98 -15.42
C ASN A 36 8.59 -0.93 -16.54
N PHE A 37 7.67 0.01 -16.57
CA PHE A 37 7.65 1.12 -17.52
C PHE A 37 7.61 2.45 -16.80
N GLU A 38 8.30 3.44 -17.35
CA GLU A 38 8.14 4.84 -16.95
C GLU A 38 7.28 5.54 -18.01
N LEU A 39 5.97 5.62 -17.72
CA LEU A 39 5.00 6.23 -18.64
C LEU A 39 5.20 7.75 -18.75
N GLY A 40 5.88 8.36 -17.81
CA GLY A 40 6.25 9.78 -17.85
C GLY A 40 7.03 10.18 -19.10
N LYS A 41 7.76 9.24 -19.70
CA LYS A 41 8.52 9.45 -20.95
C LYS A 41 7.66 9.77 -22.18
N PHE A 42 6.37 9.47 -22.15
CA PHE A 42 5.44 9.82 -23.23
C PHE A 42 4.95 11.27 -23.14
N PHE A 43 5.25 11.97 -22.06
CA PHE A 43 4.87 13.36 -21.86
C PHE A 43 6.05 14.30 -22.20
N PRO A 44 5.77 15.56 -22.60
CA PRO A 44 6.82 16.53 -22.87
C PRO A 44 7.73 16.75 -21.63
N ASP A 45 9.03 16.84 -21.82
CA ASP A 45 10.02 17.06 -20.74
C ASP A 45 9.71 18.28 -19.87
N LYS A 46 9.04 19.29 -20.43
CA LYS A 46 8.62 20.50 -19.71
C LYS A 46 7.61 20.22 -18.59
N ALA A 47 6.82 19.17 -18.71
CA ALA A 47 5.81 18.79 -17.72
C ALA A 47 6.45 18.02 -16.54
N LYS A 48 7.66 17.47 -16.70
CA LYS A 48 8.37 16.69 -15.68
C LYS A 48 7.47 15.65 -15.02
N VAL A 49 6.73 14.91 -15.84
CA VAL A 49 5.82 13.86 -15.39
C VAL A 49 6.60 12.60 -15.10
N SER A 50 6.39 12.00 -13.94
CA SER A 50 6.88 10.66 -13.60
C SER A 50 5.71 9.78 -13.25
N ILE A 51 5.56 8.67 -13.96
CA ILE A 51 4.51 7.67 -13.77
C ILE A 51 5.15 6.29 -13.89
N PRO A 52 5.78 5.79 -12.82
CA PRO A 52 6.33 4.44 -12.79
C PRO A 52 5.19 3.43 -12.75
N LEU A 53 5.12 2.57 -13.77
CA LEU A 53 4.19 1.47 -13.88
C LEU A 53 4.92 0.16 -13.61
N TYR A 54 4.40 -0.61 -12.68
CA TYR A 54 4.76 -2.00 -12.42
C TYR A 54 3.57 -2.91 -12.72
N TYR A 55 3.81 -3.96 -13.48
CA TYR A 55 2.82 -5.00 -13.73
C TYR A 55 3.50 -6.37 -13.69
N SER A 56 2.92 -7.30 -12.95
CA SER A 56 3.39 -8.68 -12.94
C SER A 56 2.23 -9.67 -12.95
N VAL A 57 2.42 -10.76 -13.68
CA VAL A 57 1.54 -11.93 -13.65
C VAL A 57 2.39 -13.14 -13.35
N THR A 58 2.02 -13.89 -12.33
CA THR A 58 2.61 -15.18 -12.00
C THR A 58 1.53 -16.23 -12.03
N LYS A 59 1.75 -17.30 -12.78
CA LYS A 59 0.87 -18.47 -12.80
C LYS A 59 1.66 -19.66 -12.31
N GLU A 60 1.06 -20.38 -11.39
CA GLU A 60 1.60 -21.57 -10.77
C GLU A 60 0.61 -22.72 -10.96
N GLU A 61 1.11 -23.88 -11.28
CA GLU A 61 0.35 -25.09 -11.48
C GLU A 61 1.06 -26.23 -10.74
N THR A 62 0.33 -26.89 -9.84
CA THR A 62 0.78 -28.10 -9.15
C THR A 62 -0.11 -29.24 -9.58
N ARG A 63 0.47 -30.23 -10.27
CA ARG A 63 -0.20 -31.41 -10.77
C ARG A 63 0.25 -32.62 -9.96
N PRO A 64 -0.66 -33.23 -9.15
CA PRO A 64 -0.32 -34.40 -8.37
C PRO A 64 -0.06 -35.61 -9.27
N LYS A 65 0.74 -36.55 -8.78
CA LYS A 65 1.04 -37.81 -9.44
C LYS A 65 -0.16 -38.75 -9.45
N TYR A 66 -0.86 -38.79 -8.33
CA TYR A 66 -2.01 -39.67 -8.13
C TYR A 66 -3.31 -38.87 -8.28
N ASN A 67 -4.36 -39.55 -8.70
CA ASN A 67 -5.68 -38.95 -8.76
C ASN A 67 -6.18 -38.66 -7.33
N PRO A 68 -6.47 -37.43 -6.96
CA PRO A 68 -6.94 -37.11 -5.61
C PRO A 68 -8.32 -37.73 -5.28
N LEU A 69 -9.10 -38.05 -6.31
CA LEU A 69 -10.40 -38.73 -6.15
C LEU A 69 -10.27 -40.26 -5.99
N ASP A 70 -9.13 -40.84 -6.42
CA ASP A 70 -8.80 -42.26 -6.28
C ASP A 70 -7.27 -42.40 -6.18
N THR A 71 -6.78 -42.40 -4.94
CA THR A 71 -5.35 -42.33 -4.61
C THR A 71 -4.55 -43.57 -5.03
N ASP A 72 -5.20 -44.64 -5.42
CA ASP A 72 -4.55 -45.87 -5.95
C ASP A 72 -4.27 -45.79 -7.44
N MET A 73 -4.83 -44.78 -8.14
CA MET A 73 -4.69 -44.60 -9.57
C MET A 73 -3.80 -43.40 -9.90
N LEU A 74 -2.92 -43.54 -10.90
CA LEU A 74 -2.18 -42.40 -11.43
C LEU A 74 -3.15 -41.45 -12.14
N LEU A 75 -2.93 -40.14 -11.97
CA LEU A 75 -3.79 -39.09 -12.56
C LEU A 75 -3.82 -39.20 -14.10
N ASP A 76 -2.67 -39.48 -14.72
CA ASP A 76 -2.59 -39.60 -16.16
C ASP A 76 -3.37 -40.85 -16.70
N ASP A 77 -3.29 -41.99 -16.01
CA ASP A 77 -4.06 -43.17 -16.35
C ASP A 77 -5.57 -42.94 -16.19
N ALA A 78 -5.98 -42.25 -15.15
CA ALA A 78 -7.37 -41.86 -14.92
C ALA A 78 -7.88 -40.96 -16.08
N LEU A 79 -7.10 -39.97 -16.46
CA LEU A 79 -7.46 -39.03 -17.52
C LEU A 79 -7.51 -39.75 -18.90
N ASP A 80 -6.61 -40.70 -19.18
CA ASP A 80 -6.57 -41.38 -20.47
C ASP A 80 -7.73 -42.32 -20.69
N ALA A 81 -8.35 -42.77 -19.63
CA ALA A 81 -9.55 -43.64 -19.68
C ALA A 81 -10.87 -42.87 -19.95
N MET A 82 -10.86 -41.55 -19.96
CA MET A 82 -12.07 -40.70 -19.97
C MET A 82 -12.28 -39.96 -21.30
N GLU A 83 -13.52 -39.54 -21.54
CA GLU A 83 -13.85 -38.60 -22.61
C GLU A 83 -13.35 -37.17 -22.33
N LYS A 84 -13.17 -36.37 -23.39
CA LYS A 84 -12.56 -35.05 -23.28
C LYS A 84 -13.25 -34.12 -22.26
N HIS A 85 -14.57 -34.16 -22.22
CA HIS A 85 -15.34 -33.30 -21.27
C HIS A 85 -15.12 -33.72 -19.81
N GLU A 86 -15.03 -35.01 -19.54
CA GLU A 86 -14.77 -35.56 -18.22
C GLU A 86 -13.32 -35.29 -17.80
N LYS A 87 -12.35 -35.37 -18.74
CA LYS A 87 -10.95 -35.01 -18.51
C LYS A 87 -10.82 -33.56 -17.99
N ASP A 88 -11.44 -32.61 -18.69
CA ASP A 88 -11.39 -31.18 -18.33
C ASP A 88 -11.97 -30.95 -16.91
N SER A 89 -13.03 -31.69 -16.57
CA SER A 89 -13.65 -31.60 -15.24
C SER A 89 -12.71 -32.13 -14.15
N ILE A 90 -12.17 -33.32 -14.30
CA ILE A 90 -11.27 -33.94 -13.32
C ILE A 90 -9.95 -33.16 -13.22
N GLU A 91 -9.39 -32.73 -14.33
CA GLU A 91 -8.18 -31.90 -14.31
C GLU A 91 -8.39 -30.58 -13.61
N SER A 92 -9.58 -29.97 -13.72
CA SER A 92 -9.92 -28.73 -13.00
C SER A 92 -9.98 -28.93 -11.48
N ILE A 93 -10.29 -30.15 -11.04
CA ILE A 93 -10.32 -30.51 -9.61
C ILE A 93 -8.92 -30.92 -9.13
N ALA A 94 -8.28 -31.83 -9.85
CA ALA A 94 -7.03 -32.46 -9.43
C ALA A 94 -5.82 -31.50 -9.44
N VAL A 95 -5.79 -30.56 -10.38
CA VAL A 95 -4.66 -29.65 -10.57
C VAL A 95 -4.89 -28.35 -9.83
N THR A 96 -4.02 -28.07 -8.86
CA THR A 96 -4.04 -26.77 -8.17
C THR A 96 -3.42 -25.69 -9.06
N LYS A 97 -4.20 -24.65 -9.32
CA LYS A 97 -3.77 -23.50 -10.14
C LYS A 97 -3.86 -22.23 -9.32
N THR A 98 -2.76 -21.47 -9.28
CA THR A 98 -2.72 -20.16 -8.63
C THR A 98 -2.29 -19.11 -9.66
N THR A 99 -3.06 -18.05 -9.77
CA THR A 99 -2.73 -16.89 -10.60
C THR A 99 -2.62 -15.66 -9.70
N ASN A 100 -1.45 -15.03 -9.68
CA ASN A 100 -1.21 -13.77 -8.99
C ASN A 100 -1.00 -12.67 -10.02
N THR A 101 -1.82 -11.63 -9.96
CA THR A 101 -1.70 -10.44 -10.81
C THR A 101 -1.45 -9.23 -9.92
N ASN A 102 -0.38 -8.48 -10.20
CA ASN A 102 -0.07 -7.25 -9.48
C ASN A 102 0.04 -6.10 -10.46
N PHE A 103 -0.61 -5.02 -10.14
CA PHE A 103 -0.55 -3.76 -10.86
C PHE A 103 -0.21 -2.65 -9.87
N SER A 104 0.76 -1.79 -10.21
CA SER A 104 1.12 -0.68 -9.34
C SER A 104 1.59 0.53 -10.14
N LEU A 105 1.04 1.68 -9.78
CA LEU A 105 1.49 3.01 -10.17
C LEU A 105 1.99 3.69 -8.90
N SER A 106 3.29 3.80 -8.73
CA SER A 106 3.87 4.32 -7.49
C SER A 106 4.41 5.73 -7.67
N ASN A 107 4.09 6.60 -6.70
CA ASN A 107 4.68 7.94 -6.62
C ASN A 107 4.55 8.75 -7.92
N MET A 108 3.36 8.71 -8.53
CA MET A 108 3.06 9.53 -9.71
C MET A 108 3.17 11.01 -9.35
N LYS A 109 3.98 11.76 -10.10
CA LYS A 109 4.25 13.17 -9.86
C LYS A 109 4.23 13.98 -11.15
N VAL A 110 3.82 15.24 -11.00
CA VAL A 110 3.98 16.28 -12.01
C VAL A 110 4.91 17.34 -11.46
N GLY A 111 6.11 17.44 -12.00
CA GLY A 111 7.18 18.32 -11.49
C GLY A 111 7.02 19.80 -11.85
N ILE A 112 5.79 20.26 -12.10
CA ILE A 112 5.51 21.67 -12.38
C ILE A 112 5.43 22.42 -11.06
N ALA A 113 6.31 23.38 -10.89
CA ALA A 113 6.34 24.26 -9.72
C ALA A 113 6.57 25.70 -10.13
N THR A 114 6.11 26.65 -9.31
CA THR A 114 6.34 28.05 -9.51
C THR A 114 7.83 28.39 -9.37
N LYS A 115 8.45 29.00 -10.39
CA LYS A 115 9.91 29.15 -10.51
C LYS A 115 10.57 29.96 -9.40
N LYS A 116 9.90 30.99 -8.87
CA LYS A 116 10.50 31.90 -7.87
C LYS A 116 10.30 31.44 -6.43
N HIS A 117 9.12 30.99 -6.11
CA HIS A 117 8.75 30.50 -4.77
C HIS A 117 7.78 29.34 -4.91
N PRO A 118 8.06 28.17 -4.33
CA PRO A 118 7.11 27.09 -4.27
C PRO A 118 5.80 27.57 -3.65
N MET A 119 4.68 27.27 -4.33
CA MET A 119 3.35 27.62 -3.83
C MET A 119 2.64 26.38 -3.29
N PRO A 120 1.77 26.51 -2.28
CA PRO A 120 1.07 25.36 -1.70
C PRO A 120 0.21 24.59 -2.71
N TYR A 121 -0.26 25.24 -3.77
CA TYR A 121 -1.08 24.65 -4.82
C TYR A 121 -0.29 24.10 -6.00
N ASP A 122 1.04 24.13 -5.96
CA ASP A 122 1.87 23.60 -7.06
C ASP A 122 1.67 22.09 -7.20
N PRO A 123 1.44 21.57 -8.44
CA PRO A 123 1.31 20.14 -8.68
C PRO A 123 2.49 19.31 -8.18
N ALA A 124 3.70 19.90 -8.13
CA ALA A 124 4.89 19.23 -7.64
C ALA A 124 4.84 18.83 -6.16
N ASN A 125 3.91 19.43 -5.38
CA ASN A 125 3.70 19.10 -3.97
C ASN A 125 2.90 17.82 -3.77
N PHE A 126 2.24 17.33 -4.82
CA PHE A 126 1.38 16.16 -4.76
C PHE A 126 2.05 14.94 -5.38
N SER A 127 1.83 13.80 -4.77
CA SER A 127 2.13 12.51 -5.39
C SER A 127 1.00 11.53 -5.11
N PHE A 128 0.73 10.69 -6.11
CA PHE A 128 -0.35 9.71 -6.07
C PHE A 128 0.27 8.32 -6.24
N SER A 129 -0.28 7.35 -5.53
CA SER A 129 0.06 5.95 -5.73
C SER A 129 -1.21 5.13 -5.75
N TYR A 130 -1.21 4.09 -6.57
CA TYR A 130 -2.29 3.12 -6.65
C TYR A 130 -1.69 1.74 -6.87
N SER A 131 -2.15 0.75 -6.14
CA SER A 131 -1.81 -0.64 -6.38
C SER A 131 -3.02 -1.54 -6.23
N HIS A 132 -3.05 -2.59 -7.03
CA HIS A 132 -4.02 -3.66 -6.97
C HIS A 132 -3.30 -4.99 -7.11
N SER A 133 -3.54 -5.90 -6.20
CA SER A 133 -3.13 -7.29 -6.31
C SER A 133 -4.35 -8.20 -6.28
N HIS A 134 -4.41 -9.14 -7.20
CA HIS A 134 -5.43 -10.17 -7.29
C HIS A 134 -4.77 -11.53 -7.30
N ARG A 135 -5.19 -12.39 -6.38
CA ARG A 135 -4.80 -13.80 -6.31
C ARG A 135 -6.04 -14.65 -6.50
N HIS A 136 -5.95 -15.58 -7.43
CA HIS A 136 -6.96 -16.59 -7.68
C HIS A 136 -6.34 -17.97 -7.54
N THR A 137 -6.91 -18.82 -6.70
CA THR A 137 -6.48 -20.20 -6.50
C THR A 137 -7.68 -21.13 -6.70
N SER A 138 -7.46 -22.25 -7.39
CA SER A 138 -8.42 -23.34 -7.51
C SER A 138 -7.70 -24.70 -7.39
N GLY A 139 -8.40 -25.70 -6.89
CA GLY A 139 -7.80 -27.02 -6.68
C GLY A 139 -8.81 -28.05 -6.15
N GLU A 140 -8.31 -29.11 -5.56
CA GLU A 140 -9.08 -30.26 -5.12
C GLU A 140 -10.21 -29.89 -4.16
N THR A 141 -9.86 -29.28 -3.03
CA THR A 141 -10.82 -28.89 -1.99
C THR A 141 -11.41 -27.49 -2.20
N THR A 142 -10.80 -26.71 -3.09
CA THR A 142 -11.12 -25.30 -3.31
C THR A 142 -11.67 -25.11 -4.71
N ILE A 143 -12.96 -24.73 -4.81
CA ILE A 143 -13.57 -24.36 -6.08
C ILE A 143 -12.93 -23.08 -6.58
N TYR A 144 -12.90 -22.05 -5.74
CA TYR A 144 -12.12 -20.84 -5.94
C TYR A 144 -11.79 -20.18 -4.61
N GLU A 145 -10.63 -19.58 -4.55
CA GLU A 145 -10.18 -18.68 -3.51
C GLU A 145 -9.69 -17.41 -4.20
N ASN A 146 -10.34 -16.29 -3.91
CA ASN A 146 -9.99 -14.99 -4.44
C ASN A 146 -9.55 -14.06 -3.32
N GLU A 147 -8.44 -13.38 -3.54
CA GLU A 147 -7.94 -12.35 -2.64
C GLU A 147 -7.62 -11.10 -3.46
N ASP A 148 -8.34 -10.04 -3.18
CA ASP A 148 -8.18 -8.74 -3.81
C ASP A 148 -7.73 -7.70 -2.80
N ASN A 149 -6.61 -7.05 -3.09
CA ASN A 149 -6.06 -5.98 -2.26
C ASN A 149 -5.90 -4.71 -3.09
N TRP A 150 -6.60 -3.65 -2.71
CA TRP A 150 -6.48 -2.32 -3.30
C TRP A 150 -5.85 -1.36 -2.32
N ARG A 151 -4.93 -0.55 -2.80
CA ARG A 151 -4.31 0.51 -2.03
C ARG A 151 -4.23 1.76 -2.89
N GLY A 152 -4.79 2.86 -2.41
CA GLY A 152 -4.69 4.16 -3.02
C GLY A 152 -4.16 5.18 -2.04
N SER A 153 -3.17 5.98 -2.42
CA SER A 153 -2.63 7.03 -1.55
C SER A 153 -2.40 8.34 -2.27
N ILE A 154 -2.60 9.41 -1.53
CA ILE A 154 -2.28 10.79 -1.94
C ILE A 154 -1.35 11.35 -0.88
N ASN A 155 -0.18 11.79 -1.30
CA ASN A 155 0.79 12.43 -0.43
C ASN A 155 0.96 13.88 -0.89
N TYR A 156 0.83 14.81 0.04
CA TYR A 156 1.09 16.22 -0.15
C TYR A 156 2.24 16.64 0.75
N SER A 157 3.23 17.34 0.17
CA SER A 157 4.35 17.87 0.93
C SER A 157 4.70 19.26 0.41
N TYR A 158 4.57 20.24 1.26
CA TYR A 158 4.88 21.62 0.96
C TYR A 158 5.99 22.12 1.86
N THR A 159 7.09 22.58 1.24
CA THR A 159 8.25 23.18 1.92
C THR A 159 8.46 24.56 1.35
N PRO A 160 7.95 25.61 2.00
CA PRO A 160 8.09 26.97 1.53
C PRO A 160 9.56 27.44 1.61
N VAL A 161 9.99 28.18 0.59
CA VAL A 161 11.27 28.89 0.62
C VAL A 161 11.02 30.31 1.07
N TYR A 162 11.49 30.66 2.25
CA TYR A 162 11.33 31.98 2.80
C TYR A 162 12.62 32.47 3.47
N LYS A 163 12.70 33.79 3.66
CA LYS A 163 13.73 34.42 4.48
C LYS A 163 13.16 34.81 5.81
N ALA A 164 13.84 34.44 6.89
CA ALA A 164 13.46 34.88 8.23
C ALA A 164 13.39 36.42 8.29
N PHE A 165 12.35 36.95 8.94
CA PHE A 165 12.25 38.33 9.25
C PHE A 165 13.18 38.66 10.44
N GLU A 166 14.30 39.35 10.19
CA GLU A 166 15.33 39.69 11.17
C GLU A 166 15.35 41.22 11.37
N PRO A 167 14.43 41.82 12.18
CA PRO A 167 14.28 43.25 12.27
C PRO A 167 15.51 43.95 12.87
N PHE A 168 16.22 43.26 13.74
CA PHE A 168 17.34 43.80 14.50
C PHE A 168 18.72 43.49 13.93
N LYS A 169 18.80 42.82 12.81
CA LYS A 169 20.08 42.42 12.16
C LYS A 169 20.99 43.60 11.82
N LYS A 170 20.41 44.77 11.54
CA LYS A 170 21.14 45.99 11.14
C LYS A 170 21.73 46.80 12.31
N ILE A 171 21.55 46.37 13.56
CA ILE A 171 22.11 47.02 14.71
C ILE A 171 23.64 46.95 14.65
N LYS A 172 24.30 48.15 14.52
CA LYS A 172 25.77 48.24 14.38
C LYS A 172 26.50 48.21 15.74
N SER A 173 25.79 48.16 16.87
CA SER A 173 26.43 48.12 18.19
C SER A 173 27.34 46.89 18.34
N ARG A 174 28.52 47.06 18.87
CA ARG A 174 29.47 45.99 19.19
C ARG A 174 29.25 45.37 20.58
N SER A 175 28.32 45.87 21.34
CA SER A 175 28.03 45.35 22.69
C SER A 175 27.40 43.97 22.60
N LYS A 176 27.91 43.02 23.34
CA LYS A 176 27.41 41.64 23.45
C LYS A 176 25.96 41.57 23.95
N TRP A 177 25.49 42.56 24.70
CA TRP A 177 24.12 42.66 25.20
C TRP A 177 23.06 42.73 24.09
N TYR A 178 23.43 43.23 22.91
CA TYR A 178 22.52 43.28 21.75
C TYR A 178 22.52 42.02 20.93
N ASP A 179 23.37 41.04 21.25
CA ASP A 179 23.47 39.81 20.44
C ASP A 179 22.19 38.98 20.48
N ILE A 180 21.45 39.01 21.61
CA ILE A 180 20.12 38.40 21.71
C ILE A 180 19.16 39.01 20.67
N LEU A 181 19.11 40.36 20.61
CA LEU A 181 18.25 41.06 19.68
C LEU A 181 18.68 40.85 18.22
N LYS A 182 19.98 40.89 17.95
CA LYS A 182 20.50 40.67 16.57
C LYS A 182 20.24 39.28 16.05
N ARG A 183 20.21 38.29 16.91
CA ARG A 183 19.90 36.88 16.53
C ARG A 183 18.42 36.59 16.46
N PHE A 184 17.57 37.49 16.94
CA PHE A 184 16.12 37.30 16.83
C PHE A 184 15.70 37.27 15.38
N GLY A 185 15.00 36.19 14.99
CA GLY A 185 14.41 36.01 13.68
C GLY A 185 13.06 35.38 13.82
N LEU A 186 12.08 35.87 13.07
CA LEU A 186 10.72 35.34 13.03
C LEU A 186 10.43 34.71 11.66
N ASN A 187 9.92 33.51 11.66
CA ASN A 187 9.47 32.81 10.46
C ASN A 187 7.94 32.78 10.42
N TRP A 188 7.37 33.48 9.46
CA TRP A 188 5.90 33.56 9.28
C TRP A 188 5.30 32.30 8.67
N LEU A 189 6.10 31.50 7.95
CA LEU A 189 5.66 30.28 7.31
C LEU A 189 6.25 29.07 8.02
N PRO A 190 5.52 27.95 8.09
CA PRO A 190 6.05 26.71 8.59
C PRO A 190 7.17 26.21 7.68
N GLN A 191 8.07 25.38 8.21
CA GLN A 191 9.14 24.76 7.43
C GLN A 191 8.65 23.67 6.51
N ASN A 192 7.69 22.89 7.00
CA ASN A 192 7.11 21.80 6.25
C ASN A 192 5.66 21.57 6.66
N ILE A 193 4.81 21.30 5.69
CA ILE A 193 3.45 20.84 5.88
C ILE A 193 3.31 19.56 5.06
N THR A 194 2.92 18.47 5.70
CA THR A 194 2.63 17.21 5.01
C THR A 194 1.20 16.75 5.33
N PHE A 195 0.57 16.20 4.33
CA PHE A 195 -0.70 15.52 4.46
C PHE A 195 -0.63 14.23 3.65
N ASN A 196 -0.81 13.10 4.33
CA ASN A 196 -0.85 11.78 3.71
C ASN A 196 -2.24 11.20 3.94
N THR A 197 -2.83 10.68 2.89
CA THR A 197 -4.08 9.93 2.99
C THR A 197 -3.96 8.65 2.20
N GLU A 198 -4.41 7.56 2.80
CA GLU A 198 -4.30 6.23 2.25
C GLU A 198 -5.58 5.44 2.48
N MET A 199 -6.10 4.86 1.43
CA MET A 199 -7.21 3.94 1.46
C MET A 199 -6.70 2.53 1.15
N LEU A 200 -7.08 1.57 1.98
CA LEU A 200 -6.72 0.16 1.90
C LEU A 200 -7.99 -0.66 1.91
N ARG A 201 -8.25 -1.43 0.87
CA ARG A 201 -9.36 -2.37 0.84
C ARG A 201 -8.85 -3.76 0.58
N ASN A 202 -9.18 -4.69 1.46
CA ASN A 202 -8.91 -6.11 1.32
C ASN A 202 -10.26 -6.82 1.19
N TYR A 203 -10.37 -7.69 0.21
CA TYR A 203 -11.51 -8.55 0.01
C TYR A 203 -11.02 -9.97 -0.21
N TYR A 204 -11.54 -10.90 0.55
CA TYR A 204 -11.22 -12.32 0.47
C TYR A 204 -12.51 -13.11 0.35
N GLU A 205 -12.54 -14.09 -0.55
CA GLU A 205 -13.63 -15.06 -0.66
C GLU A 205 -13.08 -16.45 -0.94
N LEU A 206 -13.70 -17.42 -0.32
CA LEU A 206 -13.36 -18.84 -0.43
C LEU A 206 -14.63 -19.66 -0.62
N GLN A 207 -14.69 -20.37 -1.71
CA GLN A 207 -15.70 -21.38 -2.01
C GLN A 207 -15.05 -22.76 -1.98
N GLU A 208 -15.37 -23.51 -0.97
CA GLU A 208 -14.88 -24.88 -0.80
C GLU A 208 -15.85 -25.89 -1.40
N ARG A 209 -15.30 -27.03 -1.80
CA ARG A 209 -16.05 -28.20 -2.26
C ARG A 209 -16.33 -29.12 -1.10
N ASP A 210 -17.56 -29.63 -1.02
CA ASP A 210 -17.92 -30.67 -0.06
C ASP A 210 -17.43 -32.02 -0.61
N MET A 211 -16.34 -32.52 -0.02
CA MET A 211 -15.73 -33.80 -0.41
C MET A 211 -16.44 -35.03 0.20
N GLU A 212 -17.33 -34.83 1.18
CA GLU A 212 -18.06 -35.91 1.85
C GLU A 212 -19.40 -36.19 1.17
N SER A 213 -19.93 -35.23 0.42
CA SER A 213 -21.22 -35.38 -0.24
C SER A 213 -21.06 -36.02 -1.61
N LEU A 214 -21.91 -37.00 -1.91
CA LEU A 214 -21.96 -37.69 -3.20
C LEU A 214 -22.46 -36.79 -4.37
N GLU A 215 -22.97 -35.60 -4.07
CA GLU A 215 -23.62 -34.70 -5.03
C GLU A 215 -22.74 -33.52 -5.47
N ASN A 216 -21.43 -33.51 -5.21
CA ASN A 216 -20.57 -32.36 -5.49
C ASN A 216 -21.15 -31.03 -4.97
N SER A 217 -21.71 -31.05 -3.77
CA SER A 217 -22.28 -29.88 -3.15
C SER A 217 -21.16 -28.89 -2.74
N GLU A 218 -21.52 -27.61 -2.72
CA GLU A 218 -20.63 -26.54 -2.31
C GLU A 218 -20.85 -26.24 -0.83
N LEU A 219 -19.76 -26.03 -0.08
CA LEU A 219 -19.88 -25.50 1.27
C LEU A 219 -20.31 -24.03 1.24
N PRO A 220 -20.85 -23.48 2.34
CA PRO A 220 -21.21 -22.06 2.38
C PRO A 220 -20.02 -21.16 2.03
N LEU A 221 -20.29 -20.13 1.23
CA LEU A 221 -19.28 -19.13 0.85
C LEU A 221 -18.72 -18.45 2.10
N THR A 222 -17.40 -18.52 2.26
CA THR A 222 -16.67 -17.77 3.28
C THR A 222 -16.09 -16.51 2.65
N PHE A 223 -16.31 -15.36 3.25
CA PHE A 223 -15.72 -14.11 2.79
C PHE A 223 -15.37 -13.21 3.96
N SER A 224 -14.39 -12.34 3.73
CA SER A 224 -14.03 -11.26 4.64
C SER A 224 -13.73 -10.00 3.86
N GLU A 225 -14.06 -8.89 4.45
CA GLU A 225 -13.85 -7.57 3.86
C GLU A 225 -13.34 -6.61 4.92
N GLN A 226 -12.45 -5.73 4.50
CA GLN A 226 -11.94 -4.67 5.34
C GLN A 226 -11.60 -3.47 4.46
N PHE A 227 -12.15 -2.33 4.80
CA PHE A 227 -11.85 -1.08 4.10
C PHE A 227 -11.44 -0.01 5.10
N LEU A 228 -10.16 0.35 5.10
CA LEU A 228 -9.55 1.32 6.00
C LEU A 228 -9.20 2.61 5.25
N TRP A 229 -9.34 3.72 5.96
CA TRP A 229 -8.92 5.03 5.50
C TRP A 229 -8.04 5.71 6.55
N ASN A 230 -6.75 5.74 6.28
CA ASN A 230 -5.74 6.35 7.12
C ASN A 230 -5.47 7.78 6.64
N ARG A 231 -5.36 8.71 7.58
CA ARG A 231 -5.07 10.13 7.31
C ARG A 231 -4.05 10.61 8.31
N GLU A 232 -2.99 11.21 7.80
CA GLU A 232 -1.92 11.78 8.62
C GLU A 232 -1.67 13.21 8.20
N PHE A 233 -1.58 14.09 9.17
CA PHE A 233 -1.23 15.48 9.00
C PHE A 233 -0.04 15.82 9.87
N SER A 234 0.95 16.52 9.31
CA SER A 234 2.11 16.98 10.05
C SER A 234 2.47 18.40 9.65
N ILE A 235 2.75 19.22 10.63
CA ILE A 235 3.29 20.57 10.44
C ILE A 235 4.49 20.77 11.35
N ARG A 236 5.58 21.25 10.78
CA ARG A 236 6.77 21.67 11.49
C ARG A 236 6.98 23.17 11.29
N TRP A 237 7.08 23.89 12.40
CA TRP A 237 7.22 25.33 12.39
C TRP A 237 8.33 25.78 13.34
N ASP A 238 9.42 26.27 12.81
CA ASP A 238 10.46 26.97 13.56
C ASP A 238 10.08 28.45 13.61
N LEU A 239 9.19 28.82 14.53
CA LEU A 239 8.65 30.17 14.63
C LEU A 239 9.74 31.21 14.84
N THR A 240 10.72 30.89 15.68
CA THR A 240 11.96 31.65 15.84
C THR A 240 13.18 30.74 15.69
N LYS A 241 14.37 31.29 15.71
CA LYS A 241 15.61 30.48 15.68
C LYS A 241 15.74 29.52 16.87
N ASN A 242 15.05 29.80 17.95
CA ASN A 242 15.14 29.09 19.21
C ASN A 242 13.84 28.36 19.61
N LEU A 243 12.73 28.64 18.92
CA LEU A 243 11.43 28.01 19.17
C LEU A 243 11.04 27.14 17.99
N HIS A 244 11.04 25.84 18.23
CA HIS A 244 10.66 24.81 17.28
C HIS A 244 9.36 24.17 17.73
N MET A 245 8.40 24.09 16.85
CA MET A 245 7.07 23.53 17.10
C MET A 245 6.79 22.45 16.07
N SER A 246 6.21 21.35 16.52
CA SER A 246 5.67 20.33 15.60
C SER A 246 4.31 19.87 16.09
N PHE A 247 3.43 19.65 15.15
CA PHE A 247 2.13 19.06 15.37
C PHE A 247 1.96 17.89 14.39
N ASN A 248 1.58 16.73 14.93
CA ASN A 248 1.31 15.52 14.18
C ASN A 248 -0.08 15.02 14.58
N SER A 249 -0.87 14.64 13.60
CA SER A 249 -2.19 14.05 13.82
C SER A 249 -2.33 12.84 12.91
N ALA A 250 -2.75 11.72 13.48
CA ALA A 250 -3.06 10.49 12.75
C ALA A 250 -4.49 10.05 13.07
N THR A 251 -5.25 9.69 12.05
CA THR A 251 -6.60 9.17 12.17
C THR A 251 -6.68 7.88 11.36
N HIS A 252 -7.09 6.80 12.01
CA HIS A 252 -7.48 5.57 11.33
C HIS A 252 -8.99 5.46 11.35
N ALA A 253 -9.58 5.26 10.20
CA ALA A 253 -11.02 5.13 10.06
C ALA A 253 -11.35 3.91 9.21
N GLU A 254 -12.52 3.35 9.45
CA GLU A 254 -13.10 2.27 8.68
C GLU A 254 -14.20 2.82 7.77
N ILE A 255 -14.16 2.43 6.51
CA ILE A 255 -15.27 2.65 5.58
C ILE A 255 -16.22 1.47 5.77
N GLU A 256 -17.43 1.74 6.22
CA GLU A 256 -18.42 0.70 6.50
C GLU A 256 -18.93 0.11 5.20
N GLU A 257 -18.79 -1.20 5.07
CA GLU A 257 -19.32 -2.02 3.98
C GLU A 257 -20.46 -2.90 4.55
N PRO A 258 -21.57 -3.12 3.81
CA PRO A 258 -22.55 -4.13 4.18
C PRO A 258 -21.90 -5.52 4.11
N TYR A 259 -22.10 -6.35 5.10
CA TYR A 259 -21.58 -7.71 5.13
C TYR A 259 -22.32 -8.60 4.11
N THR A 260 -21.94 -8.46 2.84
CA THR A 260 -22.52 -9.20 1.71
C THR A 260 -21.45 -9.47 0.67
N PRO A 261 -21.46 -10.63 0.00
CA PRO A 261 -20.54 -10.89 -1.11
C PRO A 261 -20.70 -9.84 -2.21
N VAL A 262 -19.58 -9.26 -2.65
CA VAL A 262 -19.58 -8.20 -3.65
C VAL A 262 -19.39 -8.80 -5.04
N ASN A 263 -20.46 -9.35 -5.60
CA ASN A 263 -20.45 -9.87 -6.96
C ASN A 263 -21.53 -9.19 -7.80
N LYS A 264 -21.10 -8.32 -8.72
CA LYS A 264 -21.99 -7.54 -9.57
C LYS A 264 -22.82 -8.40 -10.52
N ASP A 265 -22.25 -9.50 -11.02
CA ASP A 265 -22.86 -10.32 -12.05
C ASP A 265 -23.91 -11.27 -11.45
N LEU A 266 -23.64 -11.79 -10.26
CA LEU A 266 -24.56 -12.68 -9.53
C LEU A 266 -25.62 -11.89 -8.72
N TYR A 267 -25.24 -10.77 -8.12
CA TYR A 267 -26.08 -10.01 -7.19
C TYR A 267 -26.09 -8.50 -7.47
N PRO A 268 -26.64 -8.03 -8.61
CA PRO A 268 -26.57 -6.63 -9.03
C PRO A 268 -27.22 -5.65 -8.04
N ASP A 269 -28.31 -6.07 -7.38
CA ASP A 269 -28.99 -5.21 -6.39
C ASP A 269 -28.17 -5.03 -5.13
N GLN A 270 -27.53 -6.10 -4.65
CA GLN A 270 -26.62 -6.06 -3.49
C GLN A 270 -25.38 -5.21 -3.80
N TYR A 271 -24.84 -5.34 -5.00
CA TYR A 271 -23.73 -4.50 -5.44
C TYR A 271 -24.08 -3.02 -5.46
N THR A 272 -25.30 -2.66 -5.89
CA THR A 272 -25.76 -1.27 -5.88
C THR A 272 -25.88 -0.74 -4.44
N ALA A 273 -26.48 -1.51 -3.54
CA ALA A 273 -26.61 -1.17 -2.13
C ALA A 273 -25.24 -1.04 -1.45
N TRP A 274 -24.31 -1.93 -1.75
CA TRP A 274 -22.92 -1.85 -1.30
C TRP A 274 -22.25 -0.56 -1.75
N LYS A 275 -22.34 -0.22 -3.02
CA LYS A 275 -21.76 1.00 -3.59
C LYS A 275 -22.30 2.27 -2.93
N ASP A 276 -23.62 2.33 -2.68
CA ASP A 276 -24.25 3.48 -2.04
C ASP A 276 -23.84 3.61 -0.57
N SER A 277 -23.73 2.50 0.16
CA SER A 277 -23.24 2.47 1.55
C SER A 277 -21.79 2.96 1.64
N VAL A 278 -20.91 2.38 0.84
CA VAL A 278 -19.48 2.77 0.79
C VAL A 278 -19.34 4.24 0.43
N TRP A 279 -20.07 4.73 -0.57
CA TRP A 279 -20.01 6.13 -0.97
C TRP A 279 -20.50 7.08 0.13
N THR A 280 -21.54 6.67 0.85
CA THR A 280 -22.07 7.42 2.00
C THR A 280 -21.04 7.46 3.13
N SER A 281 -20.42 6.33 3.45
CA SER A 281 -19.36 6.25 4.46
C SER A 281 -18.16 7.14 4.09
N ILE A 282 -17.72 7.13 2.82
CA ILE A 282 -16.64 8.00 2.33
C ILE A 282 -16.98 9.47 2.51
N LYS A 283 -18.23 9.89 2.18
CA LYS A 283 -18.68 11.28 2.34
C LYS A 283 -18.66 11.75 3.80
N HIS A 284 -18.85 10.84 4.74
CA HIS A 284 -18.81 11.11 6.18
C HIS A 284 -17.42 10.84 6.79
N PHE A 285 -16.38 10.67 5.98
CA PHE A 285 -15.01 10.39 6.38
C PHE A 285 -14.78 9.05 7.10
N GLY A 286 -15.69 8.11 6.93
CA GLY A 286 -15.64 6.81 7.58
C GLY A 286 -15.93 6.86 9.08
N ARG A 287 -16.00 5.70 9.71
CA ARG A 287 -16.11 5.56 11.15
C ARG A 287 -14.71 5.62 11.76
N PRO A 288 -14.36 6.62 12.59
CA PRO A 288 -13.05 6.67 13.21
C PRO A 288 -12.86 5.50 14.19
N LEU A 289 -11.76 4.79 14.06
CA LEU A 289 -11.34 3.72 14.95
C LEU A 289 -10.45 4.27 16.05
N ASP A 290 -9.48 5.08 15.66
CA ASP A 290 -8.63 5.81 16.59
C ASP A 290 -8.25 7.18 16.03
N TYR A 291 -7.88 8.06 16.95
CA TYR A 291 -7.35 9.37 16.65
C TYR A 291 -6.23 9.69 17.63
N ASN A 292 -5.07 9.99 17.09
CA ASN A 292 -3.90 10.37 17.87
C ASN A 292 -3.40 11.73 17.41
N GLN A 293 -3.11 12.60 18.35
CA GLN A 293 -2.47 13.89 18.08
C GLN A 293 -1.31 14.09 19.05
N ASN A 294 -0.26 14.69 18.55
CA ASN A 294 0.91 15.05 19.34
C ASN A 294 1.38 16.43 18.98
N PHE A 295 1.45 17.29 19.96
CA PHE A 295 2.03 18.61 19.83
C PHE A 295 3.31 18.71 20.65
N THR A 296 4.40 19.11 20.02
CA THR A 296 5.67 19.36 20.70
C THR A 296 6.12 20.80 20.48
N ALA A 297 6.59 21.43 21.52
CA ALA A 297 7.25 22.72 21.45
C ALA A 297 8.57 22.67 22.21
N SER A 298 9.65 23.03 21.56
CA SER A 298 10.98 23.09 22.14
C SER A 298 11.52 24.50 22.03
N TYR A 299 11.86 25.09 23.17
CA TYR A 299 12.41 26.43 23.24
C TYR A 299 13.80 26.41 23.88
N GLN A 300 14.81 26.75 23.11
CA GLN A 300 16.15 26.96 23.61
C GLN A 300 16.25 28.41 24.12
N VAL A 301 16.33 28.56 25.43
CA VAL A 301 16.44 29.87 26.03
C VAL A 301 17.83 30.46 25.77
N PRO A 302 17.94 31.63 25.11
CA PRO A 302 19.24 32.15 24.67
C PRO A 302 20.02 32.85 25.83
N ILE A 303 20.06 32.21 27.00
CA ILE A 303 20.78 32.72 28.19
C ILE A 303 22.28 32.84 27.89
N ASN A 304 22.83 31.91 27.12
CA ASN A 304 24.24 31.88 26.71
C ASN A 304 24.67 33.10 25.88
N LEU A 305 23.73 33.91 25.38
CA LEU A 305 24.04 35.16 24.69
C LEU A 305 24.21 36.33 25.63
N ILE A 306 23.91 36.15 26.92
CA ILE A 306 24.14 37.18 27.97
C ILE A 306 25.59 37.00 28.46
N PRO A 307 26.42 38.03 28.44
CA PRO A 307 27.86 37.91 28.73
C PRO A 307 28.22 37.34 30.10
N VAL A 308 27.33 37.41 31.05
CA VAL A 308 27.52 36.91 32.42
C VAL A 308 27.14 35.43 32.52
N PHE A 309 26.29 34.95 31.61
CA PHE A 309 25.69 33.60 31.60
C PHE A 309 26.06 32.77 30.36
N ASP A 310 27.17 33.09 29.70
CA ASP A 310 27.61 32.46 28.46
C ASP A 310 27.92 30.96 28.61
N TRP A 311 28.10 30.50 29.83
CA TRP A 311 28.31 29.09 30.18
C TRP A 311 27.03 28.31 30.54
N ILE A 312 25.85 29.00 30.59
CA ILE A 312 24.57 28.36 30.91
C ILE A 312 23.79 28.05 29.65
N THR A 313 23.29 26.83 29.57
CA THR A 313 22.28 26.41 28.59
C THR A 313 20.99 26.04 29.30
N ALA A 314 19.86 26.48 28.76
CA ALA A 314 18.55 26.15 29.30
C ALA A 314 17.60 25.86 28.14
N ASP A 315 16.95 24.68 28.19
CA ASP A 315 15.98 24.23 27.21
C ASP A 315 14.65 23.94 27.90
N ALA A 316 13.57 24.40 27.31
CA ALA A 316 12.21 24.10 27.76
C ALA A 316 11.50 23.27 26.66
N ASN A 317 11.00 22.11 27.07
CA ASN A 317 10.27 21.22 26.17
C ASN A 317 8.86 21.01 26.71
N TYR A 318 7.89 21.09 25.82
CA TYR A 318 6.49 20.82 26.09
C TYR A 318 6.00 19.75 25.10
N ASN A 319 5.33 18.73 25.64
CA ASN A 319 4.70 17.65 24.87
C ASN A 319 3.27 17.48 25.38
N ALA A 320 2.32 17.41 24.43
CA ALA A 320 0.91 17.19 24.71
C ALA A 320 0.29 16.23 23.70
#